data_ec0f7e8f1695c1b5859a06a2a6d4bd3d
#
_entry.id   ec0f7e8f1695c1b5859a06a2a6d4bd3d
#
_cell.length_a   1.000
_cell.length_b   1.000
_cell.length_c   1.000
_cell.angle_alpha   90.00
_cell.angle_beta   90.00
_cell.angle_gamma   90.00
#
_symmetry.space_group_name_H-M   'P 1'
#
loop_
_entity.id
_entity.type
_entity.pdbx_description
1 polymer ?
#
loop_
_entity_poly.entity_id
_entity_poly.type
_entity_poly.pdbx_seq_one_letter_code
_entity_poly.pdbx_strand_id
1 'polypeptide(L)'
;MAEIAIAPEALKDTLATALGALAQHVSVALGEVTVTVAPAQYHEVMKTLRDAAGCRFEQLIDLCGVDYSTYGDGRWEGPRFAVVSHLLSVSLNQRVRVRVFCADDDFPVVQSVNDLWSSANWFEREAFDLYGVIFEGHADLRRILTDYGFIGHPF
;
A
#
# COMPACT_ATOMS: atom_id res chain seq x y z
N MET A 1 -5.35 -16.41 -25.85
CA MET A 1 -5.67 -15.04 -26.29
C MET A 1 -5.47 -14.10 -25.11
N ALA A 2 -4.71 -13.06 -25.29
CA ALA A 2 -4.44 -12.10 -24.22
C ALA A 2 -5.75 -11.35 -23.88
N GLU A 3 -6.06 -11.27 -22.59
CA GLU A 3 -7.19 -10.46 -22.15
C GLU A 3 -6.90 -8.99 -22.32
N ILE A 4 -7.90 -8.21 -22.72
CA ILE A 4 -7.78 -6.75 -22.82
C ILE A 4 -7.83 -6.17 -21.42
N ALA A 5 -6.87 -5.28 -21.10
CA ALA A 5 -6.85 -4.59 -19.82
C ALA A 5 -8.14 -3.78 -19.62
N ILE A 6 -8.68 -3.80 -18.40
CA ILE A 6 -9.83 -2.99 -18.03
C ILE A 6 -9.43 -1.52 -18.05
N ALA A 7 -10.27 -0.65 -18.63
CA ALA A 7 -10.04 0.79 -18.62
C ALA A 7 -9.97 1.31 -17.17
N PRO A 8 -9.08 2.27 -16.86
CA PRO A 8 -8.92 2.76 -15.49
C PRO A 8 -10.22 3.28 -14.86
N GLU A 9 -11.09 3.95 -15.63
CA GLU A 9 -12.37 4.43 -15.12
C GLU A 9 -13.32 3.28 -14.75
N ALA A 10 -13.34 2.21 -15.55
CA ALA A 10 -14.13 1.02 -15.23
C ALA A 10 -13.63 0.32 -13.97
N LEU A 11 -12.31 0.24 -13.80
CA LEU A 11 -11.72 -0.31 -12.58
C LEU A 11 -12.04 0.57 -11.38
N LYS A 12 -11.98 1.88 -11.52
CA LYS A 12 -12.38 2.82 -10.46
C LYS A 12 -13.80 2.54 -9.99
N ASP A 13 -14.74 2.36 -10.91
CA ASP A 13 -16.15 2.09 -10.58
C ASP A 13 -16.29 0.73 -9.87
N THR A 14 -15.58 -0.28 -10.34
CA THR A 14 -15.55 -1.60 -9.71
C THR A 14 -15.03 -1.53 -8.27
N LEU A 15 -13.95 -0.79 -8.06
CA LEU A 15 -13.35 -0.62 -6.72
C LEU A 15 -14.27 0.19 -5.81
N ALA A 16 -14.89 1.25 -6.30
CA ALA A 16 -15.84 2.05 -5.54
C ALA A 16 -17.02 1.19 -5.06
N THR A 17 -17.51 0.28 -5.88
CA THR A 17 -18.56 -0.67 -5.52
C THR A 17 -18.09 -1.70 -4.50
N ALA A 18 -16.91 -2.28 -4.70
CA ALA A 18 -16.38 -3.35 -3.84
C ALA A 18 -15.98 -2.82 -2.47
N LEU A 19 -15.37 -1.65 -2.39
CA LEU A 19 -14.83 -1.08 -1.17
C LEU A 19 -15.83 -0.20 -0.42
N GLY A 20 -16.70 0.49 -1.15
CA GLY A 20 -17.69 1.39 -0.54
C GLY A 20 -17.04 2.40 0.41
N ALA A 21 -17.54 2.45 1.65
CA ALA A 21 -17.05 3.37 2.68
C ALA A 21 -15.68 3.00 3.27
N LEU A 22 -15.13 1.81 2.95
CA LEU A 22 -13.82 1.40 3.44
C LEU A 22 -12.69 2.23 2.83
N ALA A 23 -12.83 2.68 1.58
CA ALA A 23 -11.87 3.56 0.93
C ALA A 23 -12.21 5.02 1.23
N GLN A 24 -11.19 5.82 1.55
CA GLN A 24 -11.36 7.27 1.69
C GLN A 24 -11.53 7.93 0.33
N HIS A 25 -10.78 7.47 -0.65
CA HIS A 25 -10.77 8.07 -1.97
C HIS A 25 -10.27 7.07 -3.00
N VAL A 26 -10.91 7.06 -4.18
CA VAL A 26 -10.46 6.29 -5.33
C VAL A 26 -10.29 7.28 -6.49
N SER A 27 -9.09 7.36 -7.04
CA SER A 27 -8.77 8.32 -8.10
C SER A 27 -8.11 7.67 -9.29
N VAL A 28 -8.23 8.31 -10.44
CA VAL A 28 -7.52 7.94 -11.67
C VAL A 28 -6.65 9.12 -12.08
N ALA A 29 -5.38 8.86 -12.30
CA ALA A 29 -4.44 9.86 -12.80
C ALA A 29 -3.37 9.17 -13.66
N LEU A 30 -3.07 9.73 -14.81
CA LEU A 30 -2.06 9.19 -15.74
C LEU A 30 -2.27 7.71 -16.09
N GLY A 31 -3.54 7.30 -16.20
CA GLY A 31 -3.89 5.91 -16.52
C GLY A 31 -3.77 4.94 -15.35
N GLU A 32 -3.49 5.42 -14.14
CA GLU A 32 -3.36 4.58 -12.94
C GLU A 32 -4.49 4.85 -11.96
N VAL A 33 -4.99 3.79 -11.33
CA VAL A 33 -5.99 3.87 -10.28
C VAL A 33 -5.29 3.81 -8.92
N THR A 34 -5.61 4.78 -8.06
CA THR A 34 -5.09 4.83 -6.70
C THR A 34 -6.23 4.82 -5.70
N VAL A 35 -6.16 3.93 -4.72
CA VAL A 35 -7.06 3.86 -3.58
C VAL A 35 -6.33 4.42 -2.35
N THR A 36 -6.89 5.46 -1.75
CA THR A 36 -6.40 5.98 -0.48
C THR A 36 -7.29 5.46 0.64
N VAL A 37 -6.67 4.95 1.70
CA VAL A 37 -7.38 4.28 2.79
C VAL A 37 -6.80 4.70 4.15
N ALA A 38 -7.69 4.80 5.16
CA ALA A 38 -7.28 5.06 6.53
C ALA A 38 -6.59 3.82 7.14
N PRO A 39 -5.63 4.02 8.08
CA PRO A 39 -4.94 2.88 8.70
C PRO A 39 -5.88 1.85 9.33
N ALA A 40 -6.99 2.29 9.93
CA ALA A 40 -7.95 1.40 10.58
C ALA A 40 -8.66 0.46 9.61
N GLN A 41 -8.80 0.83 8.34
CA GLN A 41 -9.46 0.02 7.31
C GLN A 41 -8.48 -0.66 6.35
N TYR A 42 -7.19 -0.43 6.52
CA TYR A 42 -6.18 -0.87 5.57
C TYR A 42 -6.20 -2.37 5.31
N HIS A 43 -6.14 -3.18 6.37
CA HIS A 43 -6.11 -4.64 6.23
C HIS A 43 -7.39 -5.17 5.56
N GLU A 44 -8.55 -4.64 5.95
CA GLU A 44 -9.83 -5.05 5.37
C GLU A 44 -9.94 -4.68 3.89
N VAL A 45 -9.50 -3.48 3.52
CA VAL A 45 -9.42 -3.07 2.11
C VAL A 45 -8.51 -4.00 1.32
N MET A 46 -7.33 -4.29 1.84
CA MET A 46 -6.36 -5.16 1.17
C MET A 46 -6.91 -6.58 1.00
N LYS A 47 -7.59 -7.09 2.01
CA LYS A 47 -8.25 -8.42 1.94
C LYS A 47 -9.35 -8.43 0.88
N THR A 48 -10.17 -7.39 0.83
CA THR A 48 -11.23 -7.27 -0.18
C THR A 48 -10.65 -7.20 -1.58
N LEU A 49 -9.57 -6.45 -1.78
CA LEU A 49 -8.89 -6.38 -3.08
C LEU A 49 -8.35 -7.74 -3.52
N ARG A 50 -7.86 -8.55 -2.59
CA ARG A 50 -7.38 -9.90 -2.90
C ARG A 50 -8.53 -10.83 -3.27
N ASP A 51 -9.66 -10.78 -2.53
CA ASP A 51 -10.68 -11.84 -2.53
C ASP A 51 -11.94 -11.53 -3.36
N ALA A 52 -12.33 -10.26 -3.53
CA ALA A 52 -13.55 -9.90 -4.25
C ALA A 52 -13.48 -10.31 -5.72
N ALA A 53 -14.59 -10.82 -6.26
CA ALA A 53 -14.64 -11.39 -7.61
C ALA A 53 -14.22 -10.42 -8.71
N GLY A 54 -14.55 -9.13 -8.58
CA GLY A 54 -14.17 -8.10 -9.54
C GLY A 54 -12.78 -7.51 -9.31
N CYS A 55 -12.09 -7.92 -8.27
CA CYS A 55 -10.77 -7.40 -7.90
C CYS A 55 -9.68 -8.43 -8.16
N ARG A 56 -9.65 -9.53 -7.42
CA ARG A 56 -8.72 -10.66 -7.59
C ARG A 56 -7.28 -10.25 -7.75
N PHE A 57 -6.79 -9.36 -6.87
CA PHE A 57 -5.39 -8.96 -6.87
C PHE A 57 -4.56 -10.04 -6.19
N GLU A 58 -4.14 -11.03 -6.96
CA GLU A 58 -3.41 -12.19 -6.47
C GLU A 58 -1.99 -11.87 -6.06
N GLN A 59 -1.42 -10.79 -6.59
CA GLN A 59 -0.02 -10.45 -6.36
C GLN A 59 0.16 -9.08 -5.76
N LEU A 60 0.94 -9.00 -4.71
CA LEU A 60 1.56 -7.78 -4.22
C LEU A 60 2.93 -7.69 -4.89
N ILE A 61 3.08 -6.78 -5.84
CA ILE A 61 4.31 -6.67 -6.63
C ILE A 61 5.30 -5.68 -6.04
N ASP A 62 4.83 -4.75 -5.22
CA ASP A 62 5.70 -3.79 -4.54
C ASP A 62 4.96 -3.20 -3.35
N LEU A 63 5.71 -2.86 -2.31
CA LEU A 63 5.24 -2.11 -1.15
C LEU A 63 6.42 -1.29 -0.64
N CYS A 64 6.24 0.02 -0.56
CA CYS A 64 7.31 0.90 -0.11
C CYS A 64 6.78 1.98 0.84
N GLY A 65 7.69 2.48 1.68
CA GLY A 65 7.42 3.68 2.48
C GLY A 65 7.67 4.93 1.66
N VAL A 66 6.96 6.00 1.99
CA VAL A 66 7.13 7.31 1.38
C VAL A 66 7.15 8.35 2.49
N ASP A 67 8.12 9.25 2.43
CA ASP A 67 8.23 10.38 3.34
C ASP A 67 7.83 11.66 2.59
N TYR A 68 6.73 12.26 3.01
CA TYR A 68 6.19 13.48 2.38
C TYR A 68 6.73 14.76 2.98
N SER A 69 7.67 14.72 3.93
CA SER A 69 8.15 15.91 4.64
C SER A 69 8.72 16.99 3.71
N THR A 70 9.28 16.59 2.56
CA THR A 70 9.84 17.51 1.56
C THR A 70 8.99 17.62 0.30
N TYR A 71 7.83 16.98 0.26
CA TYR A 71 6.96 16.97 -0.93
C TYR A 71 6.46 18.38 -1.23
N GLY A 72 6.49 18.77 -2.50
CA GLY A 72 6.06 20.09 -2.95
C GLY A 72 6.89 21.22 -2.35
N ASP A 73 8.21 21.05 -2.18
CA ASP A 73 9.12 22.02 -1.58
C ASP A 73 8.75 22.35 -0.11
N GLY A 74 8.28 21.35 0.62
CA GLY A 74 7.86 21.49 2.02
C GLY A 74 6.48 22.08 2.21
N ARG A 75 5.68 22.20 1.15
CA ARG A 75 4.30 22.72 1.23
C ARG A 75 3.28 21.66 1.63
N TRP A 76 3.70 20.40 1.75
CA TRP A 76 2.79 19.33 2.12
C TRP A 76 2.22 19.56 3.53
N GLU A 77 0.90 19.58 3.60
CA GLU A 77 0.14 19.67 4.86
C GLU A 77 -0.62 18.36 5.02
N GLY A 78 -0.21 17.54 5.96
CA GLY A 78 -0.82 16.24 6.19
C GLY A 78 0.14 15.25 6.83
N PRO A 79 -0.24 13.96 6.95
CA PRO A 79 0.64 12.95 7.50
C PRO A 79 1.94 12.86 6.73
N ARG A 80 3.04 12.70 7.45
CA ARG A 80 4.38 12.66 6.87
C ARG A 80 4.64 11.35 6.14
N PHE A 81 4.29 10.23 6.77
CA PHE A 81 4.62 8.91 6.25
C PHE A 81 3.41 8.21 5.64
N ALA A 82 3.64 7.57 4.51
CA ALA A 82 2.66 6.71 3.88
C ALA A 82 3.31 5.39 3.46
N VAL A 83 2.49 4.36 3.33
CA VAL A 83 2.87 3.10 2.70
C VAL A 83 2.10 3.00 1.40
N VAL A 84 2.83 2.78 0.31
CA VAL A 84 2.27 2.67 -1.04
C VAL A 84 2.52 1.25 -1.54
N SER A 85 1.45 0.57 -1.92
CA SER A 85 1.48 -0.80 -2.43
C SER A 85 0.98 -0.85 -3.85
N HIS A 86 1.60 -1.70 -4.67
CA HIS A 86 1.16 -1.97 -6.03
C HIS A 86 0.67 -3.41 -6.12
N LEU A 87 -0.58 -3.57 -6.51
CA LEU A 87 -1.22 -4.88 -6.64
C LEU A 87 -1.50 -5.19 -8.10
N LEU A 88 -1.37 -6.46 -8.46
CA LEU A 88 -1.61 -6.96 -9.81
C LEU A 88 -2.63 -8.10 -9.77
N SER A 89 -3.67 -8.00 -10.58
CA SER A 89 -4.54 -9.12 -10.91
C SER A 89 -4.10 -9.70 -12.24
N VAL A 90 -3.52 -10.88 -12.20
CA VAL A 90 -3.12 -11.60 -13.41
C VAL A 90 -4.35 -12.12 -14.15
N SER A 91 -5.31 -12.65 -13.39
CA SER A 91 -6.54 -13.24 -13.96
C SER A 91 -7.43 -12.22 -14.66
N LEU A 92 -7.50 -10.99 -14.14
CA LEU A 92 -8.34 -9.93 -14.71
C LEU A 92 -7.54 -8.85 -15.46
N ASN A 93 -6.21 -8.99 -15.52
CA ASN A 93 -5.30 -8.07 -16.20
C ASN A 93 -5.55 -6.61 -15.79
N GLN A 94 -5.44 -6.35 -14.49
CA GLN A 94 -5.64 -5.01 -13.93
C GLN A 94 -4.65 -4.74 -12.80
N ARG A 95 -4.37 -3.46 -12.55
CA ARG A 95 -3.43 -3.00 -11.52
C ARG A 95 -4.08 -1.91 -10.69
N VAL A 96 -3.70 -1.87 -9.40
CA VAL A 96 -4.13 -0.80 -8.50
C VAL A 96 -2.97 -0.40 -7.60
N ARG A 97 -2.91 0.89 -7.29
CA ARG A 97 -2.04 1.42 -6.23
C ARG A 97 -2.88 1.67 -5.00
N VAL A 98 -2.40 1.23 -3.84
CA VAL A 98 -3.05 1.48 -2.56
C VAL A 98 -2.12 2.34 -1.72
N ARG A 99 -2.66 3.45 -1.19
CA ARG A 99 -1.91 4.36 -0.33
C ARG A 99 -2.59 4.47 1.02
N VAL A 100 -1.84 4.20 2.08
CA VAL A 100 -2.28 4.38 3.45
C VAL A 100 -1.34 5.36 4.14
N PHE A 101 -1.89 6.43 4.72
CA PHE A 101 -1.11 7.38 5.50
C PHE A 101 -1.04 6.91 6.95
N CYS A 102 0.15 6.97 7.55
CA CYS A 102 0.32 6.67 8.96
C CYS A 102 -0.26 7.82 9.80
N ALA A 103 -0.96 7.47 10.88
CA ALA A 103 -1.66 8.47 11.69
C ALA A 103 -0.73 9.33 12.53
N ASP A 104 0.43 8.80 12.93
CA ASP A 104 1.39 9.47 13.81
C ASP A 104 2.75 9.58 13.11
N ASP A 105 3.23 10.82 12.92
CA ASP A 105 4.51 11.07 12.25
C ASP A 105 5.71 10.63 13.10
N ASP A 106 5.57 10.63 14.42
CA ASP A 106 6.64 10.24 15.35
C ASP A 106 6.69 8.72 15.56
N PHE A 107 5.55 8.05 15.36
CA PHE A 107 5.45 6.61 15.52
C PHE A 107 4.55 6.05 14.41
N PRO A 108 5.08 5.96 13.17
CA PRO A 108 4.28 5.51 12.03
C PRO A 108 4.04 4.00 12.11
N VAL A 109 2.77 3.62 12.23
CA VAL A 109 2.35 2.22 12.34
C VAL A 109 1.23 1.94 11.35
N VAL A 110 1.34 0.82 10.64
CA VAL A 110 0.25 0.25 9.85
C VAL A 110 0.19 -1.24 10.10
N GLN A 111 -0.96 -1.85 9.84
CA GLN A 111 -1.09 -3.30 9.99
C GLN A 111 -0.34 -4.03 8.87
N SER A 112 0.36 -5.11 9.21
CA SER A 112 1.00 -5.97 8.23
C SER A 112 -0.03 -6.64 7.33
N VAL A 113 0.30 -6.81 6.05
CA VAL A 113 -0.49 -7.60 5.10
C VAL A 113 0.25 -8.89 4.68
N ASN A 114 1.21 -9.30 5.48
CA ASN A 114 1.98 -10.51 5.25
C ASN A 114 1.11 -11.78 5.25
N ASP A 115 0.01 -11.76 5.98
CA ASP A 115 -0.99 -12.84 5.98
C ASP A 115 -1.78 -12.92 4.68
N LEU A 116 -1.82 -11.85 3.90
CA LEU A 116 -2.54 -11.79 2.63
C LEU A 116 -1.64 -12.14 1.43
N TRP A 117 -0.41 -11.64 1.43
CA TRP A 117 0.60 -11.94 0.41
C TRP A 117 1.95 -12.17 1.07
N SER A 118 2.53 -13.33 0.86
CA SER A 118 3.82 -13.66 1.47
C SER A 118 4.96 -12.73 1.03
N SER A 119 4.88 -12.16 -0.18
CA SER A 119 5.86 -11.19 -0.67
C SER A 119 5.94 -9.93 0.20
N ALA A 120 4.86 -9.60 0.92
CA ALA A 120 4.85 -8.44 1.82
C ALA A 120 5.89 -8.56 2.94
N ASN A 121 6.25 -9.76 3.37
CA ASN A 121 7.25 -9.96 4.40
C ASN A 121 8.53 -9.17 4.12
N TRP A 122 9.09 -9.35 2.94
CA TRP A 122 10.32 -8.68 2.53
C TRP A 122 10.14 -7.17 2.38
N PHE A 123 9.10 -6.75 1.67
CA PHE A 123 8.86 -5.33 1.41
C PHE A 123 8.56 -4.54 2.69
N GLU A 124 7.83 -5.14 3.63
CA GLU A 124 7.54 -4.48 4.92
C GLU A 124 8.81 -4.33 5.75
N ARG A 125 9.68 -5.31 5.73
CA ARG A 125 10.98 -5.21 6.41
C ARG A 125 11.85 -4.10 5.81
N GLU A 126 11.84 -3.95 4.49
CA GLU A 126 12.54 -2.86 3.81
C GLU A 126 11.98 -1.49 4.22
N ALA A 127 10.67 -1.32 4.22
CA ALA A 127 10.03 -0.06 4.64
C ALA A 127 10.32 0.25 6.11
N PHE A 128 10.32 -0.75 6.98
CA PHE A 128 10.73 -0.60 8.38
C PHE A 128 12.19 -0.13 8.47
N ASP A 129 13.08 -0.81 7.76
CA ASP A 129 14.51 -0.53 7.82
C ASP A 129 14.84 0.89 7.34
N LEU A 130 14.23 1.32 6.22
CA LEU A 130 14.57 2.59 5.58
C LEU A 130 13.83 3.80 6.16
N TYR A 131 12.58 3.64 6.60
CA TYR A 131 11.71 4.74 7.03
C TYR A 131 11.26 4.67 8.48
N GLY A 132 11.45 3.54 9.15
CA GLY A 132 10.99 3.37 10.52
C GLY A 132 9.50 3.06 10.66
N VAL A 133 8.81 2.70 9.59
CA VAL A 133 7.40 2.31 9.66
C VAL A 133 7.27 0.95 10.33
N ILE A 134 6.46 0.87 11.38
CA ILE A 134 6.20 -0.38 12.09
C ILE A 134 5.01 -1.08 11.43
N PHE A 135 5.17 -2.36 11.11
CA PHE A 135 4.11 -3.20 10.56
C PHE A 135 3.58 -4.12 11.65
N GLU A 136 2.46 -3.74 12.23
CA GLU A 136 1.84 -4.47 13.33
C GLU A 136 1.36 -5.84 12.87
N GLY A 137 1.69 -6.88 13.64
CA GLY A 137 1.36 -8.26 13.29
C GLY A 137 2.37 -8.94 12.35
N HIS A 138 3.44 -8.27 11.96
CA HIS A 138 4.51 -8.89 11.21
C HIS A 138 5.30 -9.85 12.12
N ALA A 139 5.46 -11.10 11.67
CA ALA A 139 6.05 -12.15 12.51
C ALA A 139 7.55 -11.96 12.76
N ASP A 140 8.27 -11.28 11.85
CA ASP A 140 9.72 -11.15 11.91
C ASP A 140 10.16 -9.80 11.34
N LEU A 141 9.73 -8.70 11.99
CA LEU A 141 10.07 -7.35 11.56
C LEU A 141 11.47 -6.99 12.02
N ARG A 142 12.44 -7.04 11.11
CA ARG A 142 13.85 -6.75 11.35
C ARG A 142 14.48 -6.10 10.12
N ARG A 143 15.64 -5.49 10.33
CA ARG A 143 16.38 -4.83 9.25
C ARG A 143 16.93 -5.83 8.25
N ILE A 144 16.99 -5.42 6.98
CA ILE A 144 17.52 -6.24 5.89
C ILE A 144 18.57 -5.53 5.02
N LEU A 145 18.52 -4.20 4.95
CA LEU A 145 19.39 -3.42 4.07
C LEU A 145 20.49 -2.70 4.84
N THR A 146 20.24 -2.28 6.08
CA THR A 146 21.24 -1.62 6.92
C THR A 146 21.98 -2.65 7.77
N ASP A 147 23.19 -2.28 8.19
CA ASP A 147 24.02 -3.16 9.02
C ASP A 147 23.37 -3.42 10.38
N TYR A 148 23.61 -4.59 10.93
CA TYR A 148 23.16 -4.94 12.27
C TYR A 148 23.71 -3.92 13.28
N GLY A 149 22.83 -3.36 14.10
CA GLY A 149 23.19 -2.33 15.06
C GLY A 149 23.19 -0.91 14.51
N PHE A 150 22.86 -0.70 13.22
CA PHE A 150 22.69 0.64 12.67
C PHE A 150 21.60 1.38 13.46
N ILE A 151 21.90 2.61 13.90
CA ILE A 151 20.98 3.42 14.69
C ILE A 151 20.23 4.39 13.77
N GLY A 152 18.90 4.44 13.90
CA GLY A 152 18.04 5.28 13.08
C GLY A 152 17.63 4.61 11.77
N HIS A 153 17.05 5.41 10.88
CA HIS A 153 16.56 4.96 9.58
C HIS A 153 17.09 5.90 8.50
N PRO A 154 17.60 5.36 7.35
CA PRO A 154 18.26 6.17 6.32
C PRO A 154 17.39 7.25 5.70
N PHE A 155 16.08 7.07 5.64
CA PHE A 155 15.17 8.01 4.99
C PHE A 155 14.10 8.58 5.90
#